data_89b874ef585881a2c64c87d02128c3af
#
_entry.id   89b874ef585881a2c64c87d02128c3af
#
_cell.length_a   1.000
_cell.length_b   1.000
_cell.length_c   1.000
_cell.angle_alpha   90.00
_cell.angle_beta   90.00
_cell.angle_gamma   90.00
#
_symmetry.space_group_name_H-M   'P 1'
#
loop_
_entity.id
_entity.type
_entity.pdbx_description
1 polymer ?
#
loop_
_entity_poly.entity_id
_entity_poly.type
_entity_poly.pdbx_seq_one_letter_code
_entity_poly.pdbx_strand_id
1 'polypeptide(L)'
;EYLWLTSPYLIIDHDLSDDLCLTARSGVDVRIITPAIPDHWYVGVVNRENYRHLLEAGVRIFEYTPGFIHAKLMVFDDKCATVGSVNLDYRSLFLHYENGVFFCDTPAVAAVKEDIEQTLALSREITLEEVMNRPWYRKLTGAVFNLFSPLM
;
A
#
# COMPACT_ATOMS: atom_id res chain seq x y z
N GLU A 1 -3.81 -15.09 10.78
CA GLU A 1 -2.59 -14.29 10.51
C GLU A 1 -2.93 -13.19 9.51
N TYR A 2 -2.37 -12.00 9.71
CA TYR A 2 -2.64 -10.85 8.86
C TYR A 2 -1.45 -9.88 8.80
N LEU A 3 -1.38 -9.12 7.71
CA LEU A 3 -0.48 -7.98 7.49
C LEU A 3 -1.31 -6.81 6.97
N TRP A 4 -1.51 -5.78 7.77
CA TRP A 4 -2.20 -4.56 7.35
C TRP A 4 -1.24 -3.39 7.36
N LEU A 5 -1.29 -2.58 6.32
CA LEU A 5 -0.37 -1.47 6.17
C LEU A 5 -1.02 -0.23 5.51
N THR A 6 -0.48 0.93 5.84
CA THR A 6 -0.81 2.19 5.20
C THR A 6 0.42 2.78 4.53
N SER A 7 0.29 3.27 3.32
CA SER A 7 1.31 4.05 2.63
C SER A 7 0.68 5.04 1.64
N PRO A 8 1.15 6.29 1.58
CA PRO A 8 0.69 7.25 0.58
C PRO A 8 1.07 6.83 -0.84
N TYR A 9 2.15 6.08 -0.97
CA TYR A 9 2.71 5.62 -2.24
C TYR A 9 2.76 4.09 -2.27
N LEU A 10 2.45 3.53 -3.42
CA LEU A 10 2.55 2.10 -3.72
C LEU A 10 3.30 1.93 -5.04
N ILE A 11 4.58 2.37 -5.03
CA ILE A 11 5.49 2.37 -6.18
C ILE A 11 6.64 1.42 -5.86
N ILE A 12 6.29 0.16 -5.69
CA ILE A 12 7.17 -0.91 -5.23
C ILE A 12 7.90 -1.58 -6.38
N ASP A 13 9.06 -2.14 -6.10
CA ASP A 13 9.78 -3.00 -7.01
C ASP A 13 9.13 -4.39 -7.15
N HIS A 14 9.69 -5.19 -8.05
CA HIS A 14 9.16 -6.53 -8.30
C HIS A 14 9.34 -7.45 -7.10
N ASP A 15 10.46 -7.36 -6.39
CA ASP A 15 10.77 -8.26 -5.27
C ASP A 15 9.77 -8.06 -4.13
N LEU A 16 9.53 -6.82 -3.71
CA LEU A 16 8.54 -6.51 -2.67
C LEU A 16 7.11 -6.83 -3.12
N SER A 17 6.80 -6.59 -4.41
CA SER A 17 5.50 -6.95 -4.99
C SER A 17 5.27 -8.46 -4.93
N ASP A 18 6.28 -9.26 -5.31
CA ASP A 18 6.23 -10.73 -5.28
C ASP A 18 6.12 -11.26 -3.85
N ASP A 19 6.83 -10.66 -2.89
CA ASP A 19 6.75 -11.02 -1.47
C ASP A 19 5.34 -10.77 -0.90
N LEU A 20 4.71 -9.64 -1.21
CA LEU A 20 3.32 -9.35 -0.82
C LEU A 20 2.34 -10.34 -1.46
N CYS A 21 2.55 -10.68 -2.75
CA CYS A 21 1.75 -11.66 -3.46
C CYS A 21 1.91 -13.07 -2.86
N LEU A 22 3.12 -13.48 -2.56
CA LEU A 22 3.40 -14.76 -1.93
C LEU A 22 2.78 -14.85 -0.54
N THR A 23 2.88 -13.79 0.24
CA THR A 23 2.28 -13.68 1.57
C THR A 23 0.77 -13.86 1.50
N ALA A 24 0.08 -13.17 0.59
CA ALA A 24 -1.37 -13.30 0.41
C ALA A 24 -1.76 -14.72 -0.08
N ARG A 25 -1.03 -15.28 -1.05
CA ARG A 25 -1.27 -16.65 -1.54
C ARG A 25 -1.02 -17.72 -0.48
N SER A 26 -0.22 -17.44 0.53
CA SER A 26 0.00 -18.31 1.68
C SER A 26 -1.14 -18.30 2.70
N GLY A 27 -2.20 -17.51 2.44
CA GLY A 27 -3.39 -17.43 3.29
C GLY A 27 -3.34 -16.34 4.35
N VAL A 28 -2.38 -15.43 4.30
CA VAL A 28 -2.32 -14.24 5.16
C VAL A 28 -3.27 -13.17 4.61
N ASP A 29 -4.09 -12.56 5.46
CA ASP A 29 -4.95 -11.42 5.10
C ASP A 29 -4.08 -10.15 4.93
N VAL A 30 -3.64 -9.90 3.71
CA VAL A 30 -2.82 -8.72 3.38
C VAL A 30 -3.72 -7.57 2.95
N ARG A 31 -3.68 -6.44 3.69
CA ARG A 31 -4.45 -5.23 3.37
C ARG A 31 -3.53 -4.03 3.22
N ILE A 32 -3.71 -3.30 2.12
CA ILE A 32 -2.95 -2.08 1.81
C ILE A 32 -3.93 -0.91 1.70
N ILE A 33 -3.66 0.16 2.46
CA ILE A 33 -4.44 1.39 2.41
C ILE A 33 -3.60 2.48 1.73
N THR A 34 -4.15 3.08 0.68
CA THR A 34 -3.56 4.18 -0.08
C THR A 34 -4.53 5.36 -0.13
N PRO A 35 -4.10 6.59 -0.44
CA PRO A 35 -5.03 7.70 -0.59
C PRO A 35 -5.86 7.57 -1.88
N ALA A 36 -7.18 7.84 -1.80
CA ALA A 36 -8.06 8.00 -2.96
C ALA A 36 -7.71 9.28 -3.74
N ILE A 37 -7.31 10.32 -3.02
CA ILE A 37 -6.89 11.61 -3.57
C ILE A 37 -5.37 11.74 -3.36
N PRO A 38 -4.54 11.51 -4.40
CA PRO A 38 -3.09 11.63 -4.29
C PRO A 38 -2.67 13.10 -4.21
N ASP A 39 -1.51 13.38 -3.62
CA ASP A 39 -0.86 14.71 -3.62
C ASP A 39 -0.44 15.14 -5.04
N HIS A 40 0.03 14.17 -5.83
CA HIS A 40 0.38 14.36 -7.23
C HIS A 40 -0.41 13.39 -8.12
N TRP A 41 -1.04 13.90 -9.16
CA TRP A 41 -1.90 13.11 -10.04
C TRP A 41 -1.17 11.92 -10.70
N TYR A 42 0.11 12.08 -11.07
CA TYR A 42 0.91 11.03 -11.71
C TYR A 42 1.23 9.89 -10.73
N VAL A 43 1.43 10.18 -9.44
CA VAL A 43 1.61 9.17 -8.39
C VAL A 43 0.37 8.29 -8.28
N GLY A 44 -0.82 8.89 -8.29
CA GLY A 44 -2.06 8.13 -8.27
C GLY A 44 -2.24 7.22 -9.50
N VAL A 45 -1.67 7.61 -10.64
CA VAL A 45 -1.67 6.77 -11.84
C VAL A 45 -0.76 5.56 -11.64
N VAL A 46 0.47 5.77 -11.15
CA VAL A 46 1.45 4.68 -10.92
C VAL A 46 1.00 3.75 -9.80
N ASN A 47 0.51 4.28 -8.68
CA ASN A 47 -0.06 3.44 -7.60
C ASN A 47 -1.07 2.44 -8.15
N ARG A 48 -1.98 2.90 -9.01
CA ARG A 48 -3.06 2.08 -9.56
C ARG A 48 -2.62 1.08 -10.61
N GLU A 49 -1.44 1.21 -11.21
CA GLU A 49 -0.87 0.18 -12.10
C GLU A 49 -0.44 -1.05 -11.29
N ASN A 50 0.09 -0.86 -10.09
CA ASN A 50 0.51 -1.95 -9.22
C ASN A 50 -0.68 -2.73 -8.60
N TYR A 51 -1.90 -2.16 -8.59
CA TYR A 51 -3.07 -2.80 -7.98
C TYR A 51 -3.42 -4.14 -8.62
N ARG A 52 -3.35 -4.23 -9.95
CA ARG A 52 -3.79 -5.43 -10.67
C ARG A 52 -3.07 -6.68 -10.19
N HIS A 53 -1.74 -6.66 -10.18
CA HIS A 53 -0.92 -7.81 -9.82
C HIS A 53 -1.17 -8.25 -8.37
N LEU A 54 -1.24 -7.29 -7.45
CA LEU A 54 -1.51 -7.52 -6.03
C LEU A 54 -2.92 -8.10 -5.82
N LEU A 55 -3.95 -7.55 -6.46
CA LEU A 55 -5.33 -8.04 -6.36
C LEU A 55 -5.49 -9.44 -6.95
N GLU A 56 -4.82 -9.76 -8.07
CA GLU A 56 -4.79 -11.11 -8.67
C GLU A 56 -4.17 -12.15 -7.72
N ALA A 57 -3.29 -11.72 -6.82
CA ALA A 57 -2.68 -12.58 -5.80
C ALA A 57 -3.50 -12.73 -4.52
N GLY A 58 -4.57 -11.94 -4.35
CA GLY A 58 -5.42 -11.96 -3.15
C GLY A 58 -5.10 -10.86 -2.12
N VAL A 59 -4.18 -9.95 -2.42
CA VAL A 59 -3.98 -8.74 -1.61
C VAL A 59 -5.21 -7.85 -1.72
N ARG A 60 -5.71 -7.33 -0.60
CA ARG A 60 -6.84 -6.41 -0.56
C ARG A 60 -6.36 -4.97 -0.52
N ILE A 61 -6.86 -4.14 -1.42
CA ILE A 61 -6.46 -2.74 -1.55
C ILE A 61 -7.63 -1.83 -1.20
N PHE A 62 -7.36 -0.82 -0.39
CA PHE A 62 -8.32 0.15 0.08
C PHE A 62 -7.85 1.57 -0.26
N GLU A 63 -8.75 2.39 -0.78
CA GLU A 63 -8.49 3.81 -1.02
C GLU A 63 -9.20 4.65 0.07
N TYR A 64 -8.40 5.35 0.90
CA TYR A 64 -8.89 6.27 1.93
C TYR A 64 -9.55 7.48 1.28
N THR A 65 -10.84 7.71 1.58
CA THR A 65 -11.66 8.68 0.86
C THR A 65 -11.71 10.07 1.47
N PRO A 66 -11.54 10.30 2.79
CA PRO A 66 -11.71 11.63 3.38
C PRO A 66 -10.63 12.65 3.00
N GLY A 67 -9.48 12.19 2.46
CA GLY A 67 -8.39 13.10 2.10
C GLY A 67 -7.10 12.38 1.73
N PHE A 68 -5.97 13.09 1.82
CA PHE A 68 -4.65 12.51 1.58
C PHE A 68 -4.10 11.91 2.87
N ILE A 69 -4.15 10.56 2.97
CA ILE A 69 -3.50 9.85 4.07
C ILE A 69 -1.99 9.80 3.84
N HIS A 70 -1.21 10.21 4.86
CA HIS A 70 0.25 10.21 4.80
C HIS A 70 0.90 9.33 5.89
N ALA A 71 0.13 8.50 6.56
CA ALA A 71 0.62 7.54 7.53
C ALA A 71 1.42 6.41 6.87
N LYS A 72 2.45 5.92 7.55
CA LYS A 72 3.25 4.75 7.20
C LYS A 72 3.27 3.84 8.41
N LEU A 73 2.26 2.99 8.47
CA LEU A 73 2.03 2.07 9.58
C LEU A 73 1.97 0.66 9.02
N MET A 74 2.45 -0.29 9.80
CA MET A 74 2.22 -1.71 9.55
C MET A 74 1.89 -2.39 10.87
N VAL A 75 0.98 -3.37 10.81
CA VAL A 75 0.66 -4.23 11.96
C VAL A 75 0.61 -5.68 11.50
N PHE A 76 1.16 -6.55 12.34
CA PHE A 76 1.34 -7.97 12.07
C PHE A 76 0.74 -8.79 13.22
N ASP A 77 -0.31 -9.56 12.97
CA ASP A 77 -0.84 -10.63 13.84
C ASP A 77 -1.10 -10.22 15.29
N ASP A 78 -1.48 -9.00 15.58
CA ASP A 78 -1.60 -8.44 16.96
C ASP A 78 -0.30 -8.51 17.79
N LYS A 79 0.82 -8.83 17.17
CA LYS A 79 2.10 -9.03 17.86
C LYS A 79 3.09 -7.91 17.66
N CYS A 80 3.23 -7.46 16.42
CA CYS A 80 4.24 -6.47 16.07
C CYS A 80 3.63 -5.34 15.23
N ALA A 81 4.26 -4.17 15.31
CA ALA A 81 3.91 -3.05 14.45
C ALA A 81 5.13 -2.20 14.08
N THR A 82 5.02 -1.44 13.00
CA THR A 82 5.95 -0.39 12.62
C THR A 82 5.25 0.95 12.50
N VAL A 83 5.94 2.00 12.92
CA VAL A 83 5.54 3.39 12.73
C VAL A 83 6.76 4.16 12.27
N GLY A 84 6.67 4.88 11.16
CA GLY A 84 7.85 5.58 10.66
C GLY A 84 7.61 6.49 9.48
N SER A 85 8.69 6.84 8.81
CA SER A 85 8.68 7.69 7.63
C SER A 85 8.76 6.92 6.31
N VAL A 86 8.99 5.60 6.33
CA VAL A 86 9.22 4.75 5.15
C VAL A 86 7.95 4.58 4.33
N ASN A 87 7.93 5.15 3.14
CA ASN A 87 6.88 4.86 2.15
C ASN A 87 7.18 3.55 1.41
N LEU A 88 6.16 3.00 0.76
CA LEU A 88 6.33 1.92 -0.22
C LEU A 88 6.65 2.50 -1.60
N ASP A 89 7.83 3.12 -1.72
CA ASP A 89 8.36 3.67 -2.97
C ASP A 89 9.89 3.45 -3.06
N TYR A 90 10.43 3.53 -4.29
CA TYR A 90 11.85 3.35 -4.54
C TYR A 90 12.73 4.34 -3.78
N ARG A 91 12.27 5.57 -3.63
CA ARG A 91 13.04 6.62 -2.94
C ARG A 91 13.19 6.30 -1.46
N SER A 92 12.12 5.94 -0.77
CA SER A 92 12.17 5.58 0.65
C SER A 92 12.93 4.27 0.88
N LEU A 93 12.76 3.27 0.01
CA LEU A 93 13.35 1.95 0.21
C LEU A 93 14.86 1.90 -0.13
N PHE A 94 15.33 2.69 -1.12
CA PHE A 94 16.69 2.53 -1.65
C PHE A 94 17.53 3.80 -1.65
N LEU A 95 16.94 5.01 -1.61
CA LEU A 95 17.65 6.24 -1.91
C LEU A 95 17.66 7.25 -0.75
N HIS A 96 16.75 7.12 0.22
CA HIS A 96 16.65 8.03 1.36
C HIS A 96 17.05 7.38 2.66
N TYR A 97 17.42 8.22 3.64
CA TYR A 97 17.51 7.83 5.04
C TYR A 97 16.13 8.03 5.67
N GLU A 98 15.56 6.94 6.12
CA GLU A 98 14.26 6.92 6.76
C GLU A 98 14.40 6.57 8.24
N ASN A 99 13.41 6.91 9.04
CA ASN A 99 13.38 6.60 10.45
C ASN A 99 12.07 5.88 10.79
N GLY A 100 12.18 4.83 11.58
CA GLY A 100 11.02 4.07 12.01
C GLY A 100 11.30 3.31 13.29
N VAL A 101 10.22 2.98 13.97
CA VAL A 101 10.25 2.13 15.16
C VAL A 101 9.51 0.84 14.83
N PHE A 102 10.19 -0.28 15.04
CA PHE A 102 9.60 -1.61 15.04
C PHE A 102 9.47 -2.06 16.49
N PHE A 103 8.30 -2.50 16.91
CA PHE A 103 8.03 -2.94 18.27
C PHE A 103 7.06 -4.12 18.28
N CYS A 104 7.24 -4.99 19.27
CA CYS A 104 6.45 -6.21 19.44
C CYS A 104 6.01 -6.37 20.89
N ASP A 105 4.89 -7.09 21.07
CA ASP A 105 4.36 -7.50 22.37
C ASP A 105 4.17 -6.32 23.36
N THR A 106 3.76 -5.17 22.82
CA THR A 106 3.48 -3.96 23.62
C THR A 106 2.05 -3.48 23.40
N PRO A 107 1.44 -2.74 24.35
CA PRO A 107 0.12 -2.14 24.15
C PRO A 107 0.02 -1.20 22.95
N ALA A 108 1.15 -0.64 22.49
CA ALA A 108 1.19 0.22 21.32
C ALA A 108 0.80 -0.51 20.02
N VAL A 109 1.00 -1.84 19.93
CA VAL A 109 0.54 -2.64 18.78
C VAL A 109 -0.96 -2.53 18.60
N ALA A 110 -1.72 -2.66 19.69
CA ALA A 110 -3.17 -2.55 19.66
C ALA A 110 -3.63 -1.14 19.24
N ALA A 111 -2.92 -0.08 19.64
CA ALA A 111 -3.24 1.28 19.25
C ALA A 111 -3.00 1.51 17.74
N VAL A 112 -1.91 0.97 17.17
CA VAL A 112 -1.66 1.02 15.71
C VAL A 112 -2.72 0.25 14.94
N LYS A 113 -3.11 -0.92 15.43
CA LYS A 113 -4.18 -1.70 14.82
C LYS A 113 -5.50 -0.93 14.80
N GLU A 114 -5.89 -0.34 15.93
CA GLU A 114 -7.11 0.45 16.04
C GLU A 114 -7.13 1.62 15.06
N ASP A 115 -6.01 2.34 14.91
CA ASP A 115 -5.87 3.42 13.94
C ASP A 115 -6.05 2.93 12.49
N ILE A 116 -5.46 1.78 12.15
CA ILE A 116 -5.63 1.16 10.83
C ILE A 116 -7.08 0.70 10.61
N GLU A 117 -7.75 0.12 11.62
CA GLU A 117 -9.16 -0.29 11.54
C GLU A 117 -10.09 0.92 11.33
N GLN A 118 -9.87 2.01 12.05
CA GLN A 118 -10.62 3.26 11.85
C GLN A 118 -10.39 3.83 10.45
N THR A 119 -9.17 3.75 9.94
CA THR A 119 -8.81 4.18 8.58
C THR A 119 -9.48 3.30 7.53
N LEU A 120 -9.50 1.98 7.73
CA LEU A 120 -10.21 1.02 6.85
C LEU A 120 -11.71 1.32 6.79
N ALA A 121 -12.33 1.65 7.92
CA ALA A 121 -13.76 1.98 7.97
C ALA A 121 -14.13 3.23 7.15
N LEU A 122 -13.16 4.12 6.90
CA LEU A 122 -13.29 5.31 6.07
C LEU A 122 -12.78 5.13 4.64
N SER A 123 -12.35 3.92 4.30
CA SER A 123 -11.74 3.59 3.01
C SER A 123 -12.70 2.77 2.15
N ARG A 124 -12.55 2.88 0.84
CA ARG A 124 -13.27 2.09 -0.14
C ARG A 124 -12.40 0.95 -0.64
N GLU A 125 -12.88 -0.26 -0.55
CA GLU A 125 -12.19 -1.42 -1.13
C GLU A 125 -12.22 -1.37 -2.66
N ILE A 126 -11.09 -1.65 -3.29
CA ILE A 126 -10.92 -1.68 -4.74
C ILE A 126 -11.05 -3.11 -5.22
N THR A 127 -11.86 -3.32 -6.25
CA THR A 127 -12.03 -4.64 -6.84
C THR A 127 -11.16 -4.84 -8.07
N LEU A 128 -10.80 -6.09 -8.35
CA LEU A 128 -10.07 -6.45 -9.57
C LEU A 128 -10.87 -6.05 -10.83
N GLU A 129 -12.20 -6.20 -10.80
CA GLU A 129 -13.07 -5.84 -11.91
C GLU A 129 -12.98 -4.33 -12.23
N GLU A 130 -12.97 -3.46 -11.23
CA GLU A 130 -12.80 -2.02 -11.42
C GLU A 130 -11.45 -1.68 -12.08
N VAL A 131 -10.39 -2.37 -11.68
CA VAL A 131 -9.05 -2.18 -12.26
C VAL A 131 -9.00 -2.68 -13.70
N MET A 132 -9.61 -3.83 -13.99
CA MET A 132 -9.65 -4.42 -15.33
C MET A 132 -10.49 -3.60 -16.32
N ASN A 133 -11.57 -2.97 -15.86
CA ASN A 133 -12.50 -2.19 -16.69
C ASN A 133 -12.03 -0.73 -16.94
N ARG A 134 -10.83 -0.36 -16.50
CA ARG A 134 -10.28 0.97 -16.79
C ARG A 134 -10.09 1.20 -18.29
N PRO A 135 -10.36 2.43 -18.80
CA PRO A 135 -10.11 2.79 -20.18
C PRO A 135 -8.67 2.54 -20.60
N TRP A 136 -8.47 2.06 -21.82
CA TRP A 136 -7.15 1.68 -22.36
C TRP A 136 -6.11 2.80 -22.32
N TYR A 137 -6.52 4.06 -22.51
CA TYR A 137 -5.62 5.21 -22.46
C TYR A 137 -5.05 5.45 -21.05
N ARG A 138 -5.82 5.14 -19.99
CA ARG A 138 -5.32 5.20 -18.60
C ARG A 138 -4.32 4.10 -18.31
N LYS A 139 -4.51 2.92 -18.88
CA LYS A 139 -3.53 1.82 -18.79
C LYS A 139 -2.23 2.18 -19.51
N LEU A 140 -2.32 2.78 -20.71
CA LEU A 140 -1.15 3.22 -21.45
C LEU A 140 -0.37 4.31 -20.72
N THR A 141 -1.06 5.32 -20.17
CA THR A 141 -0.39 6.37 -19.38
C THR A 141 0.25 5.79 -18.12
N GLY A 142 -0.41 4.86 -17.43
CA GLY A 142 0.16 4.16 -16.27
C GLY A 142 1.43 3.39 -16.61
N ALA A 143 1.39 2.60 -17.67
CA ALA A 143 2.56 1.84 -18.14
C ALA A 143 3.75 2.75 -18.51
N VAL A 144 3.49 3.89 -19.15
CA VAL A 144 4.54 4.87 -19.48
C VAL A 144 5.13 5.48 -18.20
N PHE A 145 4.30 5.90 -17.26
CA PHE A 145 4.80 6.46 -15.98
C PHE A 145 5.50 5.41 -15.12
N ASN A 146 5.07 4.16 -15.17
CA ASN A 146 5.70 3.07 -14.42
C ASN A 146 7.14 2.79 -14.88
N LEU A 147 7.51 3.11 -16.13
CA LEU A 147 8.91 3.06 -16.59
C LEU A 147 9.81 4.03 -15.81
N PHE A 148 9.24 5.09 -15.27
CA PHE A 148 9.96 6.10 -14.49
C PHE A 148 9.83 5.90 -12.97
N SER A 149 9.18 4.83 -12.52
CA SER A 149 8.98 4.54 -11.09
C SER A 149 10.27 4.52 -10.27
N PRO A 150 11.46 4.06 -10.77
CA PRO A 150 12.71 4.15 -10.03
C PRO A 150 13.22 5.58 -9.80
N LEU A 151 12.64 6.57 -10.46
CA LEU A 151 12.99 7.99 -10.34
C LEU A 151 12.01 8.78 -9.45
N MET A 152 10.98 8.10 -8.93
CA MET A 152 9.90 8.69 -8.11
C MET A 152 10.12 8.45 -6.61
#